data_29e354e465b325d787307c2228943e28
#
_entry.id   29e354e465b325d787307c2228943e28
#
_cell.length_a   1.000
_cell.length_b   1.000
_cell.length_c   1.000
_cell.angle_alpha   90.00
_cell.angle_beta   90.00
_cell.angle_gamma   90.00
#
_symmetry.space_group_name_H-M   'P 1'
#
loop_
_entity.id
_entity.type
_entity.pdbx_description
1 polymer ?
#
loop_
_entity_poly.entity_id
_entity_poly.type
_entity_poly.pdbx_seq_one_letter_code
_entity_poly.pdbx_strand_id
1 'polypeptide(L)'
;MDYAAAVAYLLSLGRELAAPTQAAAAKFNLENITILDERLGHPSRAYLSAHIAGTNGKGSTAAFLESILRHAGLQTGLNTSPHLEKINERIRINAKEISDKDFAAVFTRIHEVIEQLLADGKLRAHPTYFECVTAMAMEHFARQRVDFAVFEVGLGGRLDATNILAPAVTIITPIDFDHENFLGHSLHEIATEKAGILKPNTPVVVAPQLPEAREVILKRAKELGCQVVETNVAYRIHEKPLSASQRKSDSFPAGTVAATIQEVSSAWSLDISPSLAGHFQVQNALSAVAAARLLSAGGLHTTDNALASGISNTVWPGRLEKLQSHPDLYLDGAHNPAAARELAAFLAQNFASRKIWLIYGALRDKSVDEVAGWLFPLATEVVFTEPRTPRAISASQLAEIAGYHARHSETIPDAEQAFDHVLANAQPEDAIFVCGSLYLVGQLRAYWKNRARVAANPKTP
;
A
#
# COMPACT_ATOMS: atom_id res chain seq x y z
N MET A 1 -13.34 -4.16 25.80
CA MET A 1 -11.89 -4.38 25.96
C MET A 1 -11.19 -3.02 25.88
N ASP A 2 -9.99 -2.89 26.49
CA ASP A 2 -9.10 -1.76 26.17
C ASP A 2 -8.32 -2.01 24.87
N TYR A 3 -7.56 -1.02 24.42
CA TYR A 3 -6.83 -1.08 23.16
C TYR A 3 -5.77 -2.22 23.16
N ALA A 4 -5.00 -2.34 24.25
CA ALA A 4 -3.94 -3.36 24.33
C ALA A 4 -4.52 -4.79 24.27
N ALA A 5 -5.61 -5.04 24.99
CA ALA A 5 -6.32 -6.30 24.97
C ALA A 5 -6.92 -6.60 23.58
N ALA A 6 -7.50 -5.59 22.90
CA ALA A 6 -8.04 -5.73 21.56
C ALA A 6 -6.96 -6.11 20.54
N VAL A 7 -5.82 -5.42 20.57
CA VAL A 7 -4.67 -5.74 19.68
C VAL A 7 -4.10 -7.13 19.99
N ALA A 8 -3.92 -7.47 21.29
CA ALA A 8 -3.41 -8.79 21.68
C ALA A 8 -4.33 -9.91 21.20
N TYR A 9 -5.64 -9.73 21.35
CA TYR A 9 -6.63 -10.72 20.86
C TYR A 9 -6.54 -10.89 19.33
N LEU A 10 -6.57 -9.79 18.58
CA LEU A 10 -6.44 -9.84 17.12
C LEU A 10 -5.15 -10.56 16.69
N LEU A 11 -4.03 -10.29 17.34
CA LEU A 11 -2.76 -10.95 17.03
C LEU A 11 -2.77 -12.45 17.37
N SER A 12 -3.59 -12.89 18.35
CA SER A 12 -3.75 -14.30 18.69
C SER A 12 -4.51 -15.11 17.64
N LEU A 13 -5.33 -14.47 16.80
CA LEU A 13 -6.03 -15.11 15.68
C LEU A 13 -5.09 -15.55 14.53
N GLY A 14 -3.80 -15.32 14.69
CA GLY A 14 -2.79 -15.52 13.65
C GLY A 14 -2.59 -14.25 12.84
N ARG A 15 -1.32 -13.88 12.64
CA ARG A 15 -0.96 -12.79 11.74
C ARG A 15 -1.25 -13.20 10.30
N GLU A 16 -1.35 -12.23 9.39
CA GLU A 16 -1.48 -12.44 7.95
C GLU A 16 -0.61 -13.62 7.49
N LEU A 17 -1.27 -14.65 6.92
CA LEU A 17 -0.74 -15.86 6.28
C LEU A 17 0.69 -16.25 6.70
N ALA A 18 0.82 -16.93 7.83
CA ALA A 18 2.13 -17.34 8.34
C ALA A 18 2.70 -18.59 7.64
N ALA A 19 1.87 -19.43 6.99
CA ALA A 19 2.32 -20.62 6.25
C ALA A 19 1.30 -21.08 5.19
N PRO A 20 1.75 -21.69 4.06
CA PRO A 20 0.88 -22.28 3.03
C PRO A 20 -0.11 -23.33 3.58
N THR A 21 0.27 -24.07 4.62
CA THR A 21 -0.58 -25.05 5.30
C THR A 21 -1.76 -24.42 6.05
N GLN A 22 -1.62 -23.18 6.54
CA GLN A 22 -2.73 -22.44 7.15
C GLN A 22 -3.69 -21.88 6.10
N ALA A 23 -3.19 -21.54 4.90
CA ALA A 23 -4.02 -21.15 3.77
C ALA A 23 -4.92 -22.29 3.26
N ALA A 24 -4.42 -23.53 3.29
CA ALA A 24 -5.19 -24.70 2.92
C ALA A 24 -6.21 -25.09 3.99
N ALA A 25 -5.96 -24.78 5.26
CA ALA A 25 -6.86 -25.04 6.39
C ALA A 25 -7.93 -23.93 6.57
N ALA A 26 -7.57 -22.66 6.34
CA ALA A 26 -8.51 -21.57 6.21
C ALA A 26 -9.08 -21.65 4.78
N LYS A 27 -10.26 -22.26 4.62
CA LYS A 27 -11.01 -22.16 3.37
C LYS A 27 -11.22 -20.68 3.09
N PHE A 28 -10.42 -20.09 2.19
CA PHE A 28 -10.68 -18.75 1.70
C PHE A 28 -12.07 -18.72 1.10
N ASN A 29 -12.99 -18.14 1.80
CA ASN A 29 -14.36 -17.90 1.34
C ASN A 29 -14.86 -16.60 1.96
N LEU A 30 -15.93 -16.08 1.43
CA LEU A 30 -16.54 -14.84 1.93
C LEU A 30 -17.66 -15.10 2.96
N GLU A 31 -17.85 -16.35 3.39
CA GLU A 31 -18.99 -16.75 4.23
C GLU A 31 -18.97 -16.03 5.58
N ASN A 32 -17.85 -16.11 6.30
CA ASN A 32 -17.75 -15.51 7.65
C ASN A 32 -17.94 -13.98 7.62
N ILE A 33 -17.24 -13.30 6.70
CA ILE A 33 -17.34 -11.85 6.61
C ILE A 33 -18.74 -11.39 6.16
N THR A 34 -19.42 -12.17 5.29
CA THR A 34 -20.79 -11.88 4.86
C THR A 34 -21.76 -12.03 6.01
N ILE A 35 -21.70 -13.13 6.79
CA ILE A 35 -22.55 -13.35 7.97
C ILE A 35 -22.32 -12.24 9.01
N LEU A 36 -21.06 -11.85 9.20
CA LEU A 36 -20.70 -10.78 10.13
C LEU A 36 -21.26 -9.41 9.68
N ASP A 37 -21.12 -9.06 8.38
CA ASP A 37 -21.69 -7.85 7.80
C ASP A 37 -23.22 -7.80 7.96
N GLU A 38 -23.91 -8.92 7.66
CA GLU A 38 -25.35 -9.03 7.85
C GLU A 38 -25.76 -8.81 9.31
N ARG A 39 -25.05 -9.43 10.25
CA ARG A 39 -25.39 -9.33 11.69
C ARG A 39 -25.12 -7.94 12.25
N LEU A 40 -24.17 -7.19 11.67
CA LEU A 40 -23.87 -5.80 11.98
C LEU A 40 -24.83 -4.80 11.31
N GLY A 41 -25.75 -5.24 10.44
CA GLY A 41 -26.71 -4.42 9.74
C GLY A 41 -26.18 -3.85 8.42
N HIS A 42 -25.31 -4.59 7.75
CA HIS A 42 -24.70 -4.26 6.45
C HIS A 42 -23.89 -2.94 6.42
N PRO A 43 -22.92 -2.76 7.34
CA PRO A 43 -22.07 -1.57 7.33
C PRO A 43 -21.32 -1.39 6.00
N SER A 44 -21.05 -2.46 5.25
CA SER A 44 -20.42 -2.43 3.93
C SER A 44 -21.21 -1.65 2.87
N ARG A 45 -22.50 -1.40 3.10
CA ARG A 45 -23.44 -0.72 2.19
C ARG A 45 -23.86 0.67 2.66
N ALA A 46 -23.33 1.15 3.78
CA ALA A 46 -23.75 2.42 4.39
C ALA A 46 -23.20 3.67 3.68
N TYR A 47 -22.26 3.51 2.74
CA TYR A 47 -21.56 4.58 2.04
C TYR A 47 -21.17 4.13 0.63
N LEU A 48 -20.83 5.08 -0.24
CA LEU A 48 -20.22 4.76 -1.54
C LEU A 48 -18.78 4.28 -1.34
N SER A 49 -18.28 3.40 -2.22
CA SER A 49 -16.92 2.89 -2.08
C SER A 49 -16.19 2.73 -3.42
N ALA A 50 -14.86 2.77 -3.34
CA ALA A 50 -13.94 2.29 -4.37
C ALA A 50 -13.21 1.04 -3.87
N HIS A 51 -12.95 0.09 -4.76
CA HIS A 51 -12.25 -1.14 -4.45
C HIS A 51 -11.03 -1.32 -5.35
N ILE A 52 -9.85 -1.53 -4.77
CA ILE A 52 -8.56 -1.48 -5.46
C ILE A 52 -7.81 -2.79 -5.30
N ALA A 53 -7.54 -3.48 -6.42
CA ALA A 53 -6.66 -4.65 -6.48
C ALA A 53 -5.46 -4.39 -7.40
N GLY A 54 -4.47 -5.27 -7.34
CA GLY A 54 -3.24 -5.23 -8.13
C GLY A 54 -2.07 -5.84 -7.36
N THR A 55 -0.88 -5.84 -7.93
CA THR A 55 0.34 -6.24 -7.22
C THR A 55 0.99 -5.03 -6.57
N ASN A 56 1.41 -4.05 -7.33
CA ASN A 56 2.06 -2.84 -6.84
C ASN A 56 1.17 -1.60 -7.04
N GLY A 57 1.37 -0.55 -6.23
CA GLY A 57 0.68 0.72 -6.37
C GLY A 57 -0.69 0.82 -5.71
N LYS A 58 -1.27 -0.27 -5.16
CA LYS A 58 -2.59 -0.27 -4.52
C LYS A 58 -2.74 0.82 -3.46
N GLY A 59 -1.90 0.78 -2.43
CA GLY A 59 -1.96 1.73 -1.31
C GLY A 59 -1.71 3.17 -1.73
N SER A 60 -0.76 3.43 -2.65
CA SER A 60 -0.53 4.78 -3.19
C SER A 60 -1.74 5.30 -3.98
N THR A 61 -2.32 4.46 -4.86
CA THR A 61 -3.54 4.81 -5.60
C THR A 61 -4.71 5.06 -4.67
N ALA A 62 -4.86 4.24 -3.61
CA ALA A 62 -5.90 4.42 -2.59
C ALA A 62 -5.72 5.74 -1.84
N ALA A 63 -4.49 6.08 -1.44
CA ALA A 63 -4.18 7.32 -0.76
C ALA A 63 -4.41 8.55 -1.66
N PHE A 64 -4.03 8.49 -2.94
CA PHE A 64 -4.33 9.56 -3.90
C PHE A 64 -5.84 9.74 -4.08
N LEU A 65 -6.60 8.67 -4.27
CA LEU A 65 -8.05 8.75 -4.44
C LEU A 65 -8.75 9.30 -3.20
N GLU A 66 -8.39 8.80 -2.01
CA GLU A 66 -8.92 9.34 -0.74
C GLU A 66 -8.65 10.83 -0.62
N SER A 67 -7.39 11.24 -0.89
CA SER A 67 -7.01 12.65 -0.80
C SER A 67 -7.77 13.53 -1.79
N ILE A 68 -7.97 13.08 -3.03
CA ILE A 68 -8.79 13.77 -4.03
C ILE A 68 -10.22 13.97 -3.52
N LEU A 69 -10.86 12.91 -3.05
CA LEU A 69 -12.24 12.94 -2.58
C LEU A 69 -12.41 13.83 -1.35
N ARG A 70 -11.44 13.79 -0.44
CA ARG A 70 -11.40 14.67 0.74
C ARG A 70 -11.22 16.15 0.35
N HIS A 71 -10.40 16.46 -0.66
CA HIS A 71 -10.28 17.82 -1.20
C HIS A 71 -11.49 18.27 -2.02
N ALA A 72 -12.31 17.32 -2.46
CA ALA A 72 -13.64 17.59 -3.02
C ALA A 72 -14.71 17.86 -1.93
N GLY A 73 -14.33 17.83 -0.65
CA GLY A 73 -15.22 18.16 0.48
C GLY A 73 -15.95 16.97 1.08
N LEU A 74 -15.64 15.73 0.69
CA LEU A 74 -16.27 14.53 1.25
C LEU A 74 -15.63 14.13 2.57
N GLN A 75 -16.41 13.53 3.46
CA GLN A 75 -15.91 12.79 4.60
C GLN A 75 -15.49 11.40 4.12
N THR A 76 -14.19 11.12 4.13
CA THR A 76 -13.62 9.94 3.49
C THR A 76 -13.16 8.89 4.50
N GLY A 77 -13.37 7.61 4.14
CA GLY A 77 -12.76 6.45 4.79
C GLY A 77 -11.64 5.88 3.92
N LEU A 78 -10.58 5.36 4.53
CA LEU A 78 -9.50 4.64 3.85
C LEU A 78 -9.14 3.38 4.63
N ASN A 79 -9.28 2.21 3.99
CA ASN A 79 -8.83 0.93 4.51
C ASN A 79 -7.69 0.39 3.66
N THR A 80 -6.53 0.12 4.28
CA THR A 80 -5.31 -0.34 3.59
C THR A 80 -4.58 -1.42 4.37
N SER A 81 -3.71 -2.17 3.67
CA SER A 81 -2.88 -3.22 4.27
C SER A 81 -1.56 -3.42 3.51
N PRO A 82 -0.49 -3.86 4.23
CA PRO A 82 -0.37 -3.89 5.68
C PRO A 82 -0.15 -2.49 6.27
N HIS A 83 -0.06 -2.38 7.60
CA HIS A 83 0.39 -1.17 8.29
C HIS A 83 1.93 -1.13 8.39
N LEU A 84 2.50 0.03 8.62
CA LEU A 84 3.94 0.21 8.85
C LEU A 84 4.30 0.07 10.33
N GLU A 85 3.70 0.89 11.19
CA GLU A 85 4.04 0.99 12.61
C GLU A 85 2.92 0.44 13.51
N LYS A 86 1.65 0.84 13.23
CA LYS A 86 0.50 0.53 14.08
C LYS A 86 -0.69 0.01 13.28
N ILE A 87 -1.41 -0.93 13.86
CA ILE A 87 -2.63 -1.49 13.26
C ILE A 87 -3.68 -0.41 12.95
N ASN A 88 -3.71 0.70 13.69
CA ASN A 88 -4.60 1.84 13.49
C ASN A 88 -4.48 2.45 12.10
N GLU A 89 -3.30 2.40 11.48
CA GLU A 89 -3.06 2.90 10.13
C GLU A 89 -3.96 2.27 9.08
N ARG A 90 -4.47 1.06 9.35
CA ARG A 90 -5.36 0.33 8.43
C ARG A 90 -6.74 0.93 8.30
N ILE A 91 -7.15 1.80 9.25
CA ILE A 91 -8.48 2.41 9.31
C ILE A 91 -8.31 3.91 9.52
N ARG A 92 -8.55 4.68 8.48
CA ARG A 92 -8.40 6.14 8.52
C ARG A 92 -9.70 6.82 8.10
N ILE A 93 -10.00 7.94 8.74
CA ILE A 93 -11.07 8.86 8.32
C ILE A 93 -10.45 10.25 8.13
N ASN A 94 -10.66 10.85 6.95
CA ASN A 94 -10.08 12.14 6.57
C ASN A 94 -8.57 12.19 6.82
N ALA A 95 -7.85 11.16 6.36
CA ALA A 95 -6.40 10.94 6.52
C ALA A 95 -5.94 10.70 7.98
N LYS A 96 -6.82 10.71 8.98
CA LYS A 96 -6.49 10.46 10.40
C LYS A 96 -6.75 9.00 10.75
N GLU A 97 -5.78 8.37 11.40
CA GLU A 97 -5.91 7.01 11.94
C GLU A 97 -7.02 6.93 12.98
N ILE A 98 -7.70 5.78 13.05
CA ILE A 98 -8.65 5.49 14.12
C ILE A 98 -7.95 5.64 15.49
N SER A 99 -8.60 6.31 16.45
CA SER A 99 -8.05 6.45 17.80
C SER A 99 -7.99 5.10 18.52
N ASP A 100 -7.06 4.94 19.48
CA ASP A 100 -6.97 3.73 20.31
C ASP A 100 -8.30 3.43 21.01
N LYS A 101 -9.00 4.48 21.45
CA LYS A 101 -10.33 4.38 22.09
C LYS A 101 -11.38 3.84 21.12
N ASP A 102 -11.45 4.42 19.92
CA ASP A 102 -12.44 3.98 18.92
C ASP A 102 -12.12 2.60 18.38
N PHE A 103 -10.83 2.28 18.18
CA PHE A 103 -10.37 0.94 17.81
C PHE A 103 -10.86 -0.09 18.83
N ALA A 104 -10.62 0.13 20.12
CA ALA A 104 -11.06 -0.75 21.19
C ALA A 104 -12.59 -0.90 21.22
N ALA A 105 -13.33 0.20 21.07
CA ALA A 105 -14.79 0.21 21.11
C ALA A 105 -15.39 -0.56 19.91
N VAL A 106 -14.87 -0.32 18.69
CA VAL A 106 -15.33 -1.02 17.48
C VAL A 106 -14.97 -2.50 17.56
N PHE A 107 -13.75 -2.86 17.98
CA PHE A 107 -13.36 -4.25 18.12
C PHE A 107 -14.18 -4.97 19.18
N THR A 108 -14.45 -4.37 20.34
CA THR A 108 -15.30 -4.98 21.39
C THR A 108 -16.67 -5.35 20.82
N ARG A 109 -17.30 -4.43 20.07
CA ARG A 109 -18.58 -4.71 19.40
C ARG A 109 -18.50 -5.87 18.40
N ILE A 110 -17.47 -5.88 17.54
CA ILE A 110 -17.26 -6.94 16.57
C ILE A 110 -17.08 -8.29 17.28
N HIS A 111 -16.25 -8.32 18.32
CA HIS A 111 -15.99 -9.50 19.13
C HIS A 111 -17.27 -10.04 19.77
N GLU A 112 -18.07 -9.21 20.41
CA GLU A 112 -19.36 -9.58 21.01
C GLU A 112 -20.31 -10.22 19.97
N VAL A 113 -20.37 -9.66 18.75
CA VAL A 113 -21.18 -10.23 17.66
C VAL A 113 -20.62 -11.57 17.19
N ILE A 114 -19.30 -11.72 17.08
CA ILE A 114 -18.64 -12.97 16.68
C ILE A 114 -18.93 -14.06 17.71
N GLU A 115 -18.75 -13.79 19.01
CA GLU A 115 -19.00 -14.76 20.09
C GLU A 115 -20.47 -15.24 20.09
N GLN A 116 -21.41 -14.31 19.87
CA GLN A 116 -22.83 -14.66 19.76
C GLN A 116 -23.10 -15.54 18.53
N LEU A 117 -22.53 -15.21 17.37
CA LEU A 117 -22.69 -16.01 16.15
C LEU A 117 -22.09 -17.41 16.27
N LEU A 118 -20.97 -17.55 16.99
CA LEU A 118 -20.36 -18.84 17.30
C LEU A 118 -21.25 -19.66 18.24
N ALA A 119 -21.75 -19.02 19.31
CA ALA A 119 -22.65 -19.67 20.26
C ALA A 119 -23.96 -20.13 19.62
N ASP A 120 -24.49 -19.36 18.67
CA ASP A 120 -25.70 -19.68 17.89
C ASP A 120 -25.43 -20.70 16.77
N GLY A 121 -24.19 -21.17 16.58
CA GLY A 121 -23.78 -22.09 15.52
C GLY A 121 -23.90 -21.54 14.10
N LYS A 122 -23.99 -20.21 13.95
CA LYS A 122 -24.07 -19.52 12.66
C LYS A 122 -22.71 -19.33 12.02
N LEU A 123 -21.65 -19.20 12.81
CA LEU A 123 -20.26 -19.29 12.37
C LEU A 123 -19.71 -20.66 12.74
N ARG A 124 -19.07 -21.33 11.78
CA ARG A 124 -18.42 -22.64 11.99
C ARG A 124 -17.03 -22.52 12.63
N ALA A 125 -16.39 -21.38 12.42
CA ALA A 125 -15.08 -21.03 12.94
C ALA A 125 -14.98 -19.51 13.15
N HIS A 126 -14.10 -19.11 14.05
CA HIS A 126 -13.83 -17.70 14.30
C HIS A 126 -13.30 -17.04 13.01
N PRO A 127 -13.78 -15.82 12.64
CA PRO A 127 -13.23 -15.06 11.54
C PRO A 127 -11.72 -14.81 11.72
N THR A 128 -11.00 -14.76 10.62
CA THR A 128 -9.56 -14.50 10.60
C THR A 128 -9.22 -13.08 11.08
N TYR A 129 -7.95 -12.85 11.40
CA TYR A 129 -7.44 -11.50 11.70
C TYR A 129 -7.85 -10.48 10.65
N PHE A 130 -7.70 -10.82 9.36
CA PHE A 130 -8.00 -9.90 8.27
C PHE A 130 -9.49 -9.63 8.12
N GLU A 131 -10.34 -10.65 8.26
CA GLU A 131 -11.80 -10.48 8.27
C GLU A 131 -12.26 -9.60 9.43
N CYS A 132 -11.71 -9.78 10.62
CA CYS A 132 -12.01 -8.93 11.78
C CYS A 132 -11.63 -7.45 11.52
N VAL A 133 -10.42 -7.19 11.03
CA VAL A 133 -9.97 -5.80 10.77
C VAL A 133 -10.76 -5.16 9.63
N THR A 134 -11.14 -5.93 8.60
CA THR A 134 -11.99 -5.46 7.51
C THR A 134 -13.40 -5.11 8.01
N ALA A 135 -14.00 -5.96 8.84
CA ALA A 135 -15.29 -5.68 9.47
C ALA A 135 -15.23 -4.44 10.37
N MET A 136 -14.12 -4.27 11.12
CA MET A 136 -13.89 -3.06 11.93
C MET A 136 -13.86 -1.80 11.08
N ALA A 137 -13.16 -1.83 9.93
CA ALA A 137 -13.12 -0.70 9.02
C ALA A 137 -14.53 -0.35 8.51
N MET A 138 -15.28 -1.36 8.04
CA MET A 138 -16.64 -1.17 7.54
C MET A 138 -17.57 -0.60 8.61
N GLU A 139 -17.57 -1.17 9.82
CA GLU A 139 -18.40 -0.72 10.94
C GLU A 139 -17.99 0.69 11.39
N HIS A 140 -16.69 0.99 11.47
CA HIS A 140 -16.21 2.31 11.87
C HIS A 140 -16.65 3.39 10.88
N PHE A 141 -16.49 3.15 9.58
CA PHE A 141 -16.90 4.08 8.53
C PHE A 141 -18.42 4.32 8.54
N ALA A 142 -19.23 3.27 8.69
CA ALA A 142 -20.67 3.38 8.79
C ALA A 142 -21.10 4.22 10.01
N ARG A 143 -20.53 3.95 11.19
CA ARG A 143 -20.83 4.69 12.42
C ARG A 143 -20.43 6.16 12.36
N GLN A 144 -19.32 6.45 11.71
CA GLN A 144 -18.82 7.81 11.51
C GLN A 144 -19.49 8.50 10.31
N ARG A 145 -20.39 7.81 9.59
CA ARG A 145 -21.16 8.34 8.45
C ARG A 145 -20.26 8.93 7.36
N VAL A 146 -19.21 8.21 6.98
CA VAL A 146 -18.40 8.65 5.85
C VAL A 146 -19.24 8.71 4.56
N ASP A 147 -18.95 9.68 3.70
CA ASP A 147 -19.64 9.80 2.40
C ASP A 147 -19.11 8.77 1.41
N PHE A 148 -17.79 8.52 1.46
CA PHE A 148 -17.11 7.64 0.54
C PHE A 148 -15.94 6.92 1.23
N ALA A 149 -15.77 5.62 0.96
CA ALA A 149 -14.65 4.83 1.48
C ALA A 149 -13.84 4.17 0.37
N VAL A 150 -12.50 4.21 0.50
CA VAL A 150 -11.56 3.56 -0.41
C VAL A 150 -11.01 2.32 0.28
N PHE A 151 -11.15 1.15 -0.34
CA PHE A 151 -10.68 -0.12 0.18
C PHE A 151 -9.58 -0.71 -0.70
N GLU A 152 -8.43 -0.98 -0.10
CA GLU A 152 -7.36 -1.76 -0.69
C GLU A 152 -7.57 -3.25 -0.39
N VAL A 153 -7.46 -4.11 -1.42
CA VAL A 153 -7.41 -5.57 -1.29
C VAL A 153 -6.16 -5.99 -0.53
N GLY A 154 -6.33 -6.87 0.46
CA GLY A 154 -5.21 -7.44 1.19
C GLY A 154 -4.41 -8.45 0.37
N LEU A 155 -5.08 -9.47 -0.17
CA LEU A 155 -4.46 -10.52 -0.98
C LEU A 155 -5.40 -11.01 -2.08
N GLY A 156 -4.87 -11.13 -3.31
CA GLY A 156 -5.65 -11.61 -4.45
C GLY A 156 -6.74 -10.62 -4.86
N GLY A 157 -7.97 -10.92 -4.54
CA GLY A 157 -9.15 -10.09 -4.81
C GLY A 157 -10.45 -10.88 -4.70
N ARG A 158 -10.61 -11.96 -5.45
CA ARG A 158 -11.85 -12.76 -5.55
C ARG A 158 -12.38 -13.24 -4.19
N LEU A 159 -11.51 -13.71 -3.32
CA LEU A 159 -11.84 -14.23 -1.99
C LEU A 159 -11.28 -13.36 -0.85
N ASP A 160 -10.89 -12.13 -1.16
CA ASP A 160 -10.47 -11.17 -0.14
C ASP A 160 -11.68 -10.67 0.66
N ALA A 161 -11.53 -10.51 1.99
CA ALA A 161 -12.63 -10.08 2.85
C ALA A 161 -13.28 -8.75 2.43
N THR A 162 -12.54 -7.89 1.73
CA THR A 162 -13.07 -6.64 1.16
C THR A 162 -14.03 -6.88 -0.02
N ASN A 163 -14.06 -8.08 -0.60
CA ASN A 163 -14.83 -8.35 -1.82
C ASN A 163 -16.34 -8.55 -1.60
N ILE A 164 -16.84 -8.38 -0.37
CA ILE A 164 -18.29 -8.25 -0.09
C ILE A 164 -18.84 -6.86 -0.46
N LEU A 165 -17.97 -5.89 -0.76
CA LEU A 165 -18.35 -4.53 -1.16
C LEU A 165 -19.12 -4.52 -2.49
N ALA A 166 -20.00 -3.53 -2.64
CA ALA A 166 -20.63 -3.12 -3.88
C ALA A 166 -20.08 -1.73 -4.31
N PRO A 167 -18.86 -1.67 -4.87
CA PRO A 167 -18.18 -0.41 -5.11
C PRO A 167 -18.81 0.37 -6.27
N ALA A 168 -18.73 1.71 -6.20
CA ALA A 168 -19.11 2.61 -7.29
C ALA A 168 -18.05 2.64 -8.42
N VAL A 169 -16.81 2.28 -8.11
CA VAL A 169 -15.72 2.15 -9.07
C VAL A 169 -14.73 1.09 -8.57
N THR A 170 -14.16 0.30 -9.50
CA THR A 170 -13.05 -0.61 -9.22
C THR A 170 -11.79 -0.11 -9.91
N ILE A 171 -10.62 -0.42 -9.32
CA ILE A 171 -9.32 -0.06 -9.89
C ILE A 171 -8.43 -1.29 -9.86
N ILE A 172 -7.82 -1.61 -11.00
CA ILE A 172 -6.78 -2.64 -11.10
C ILE A 172 -5.44 -1.93 -11.37
N THR A 173 -4.58 -1.88 -10.36
CA THR A 173 -3.20 -1.36 -10.48
C THR A 173 -2.32 -2.40 -11.17
N PRO A 174 -1.05 -2.10 -11.53
CA PRO A 174 -0.20 -3.05 -12.24
C PRO A 174 -0.12 -4.42 -11.56
N ILE A 175 -0.30 -5.47 -12.36
CA ILE A 175 -0.18 -6.87 -11.94
C ILE A 175 1.18 -7.40 -12.38
N ASP A 176 1.88 -8.05 -11.46
CA ASP A 176 3.14 -8.75 -11.67
C ASP A 176 3.21 -9.95 -10.71
N PHE A 177 4.27 -10.74 -10.76
CA PHE A 177 4.49 -11.87 -9.88
C PHE A 177 4.68 -11.41 -8.42
N ASP A 178 3.83 -11.88 -7.55
CA ASP A 178 3.93 -11.78 -6.09
C ASP A 178 2.95 -12.76 -5.45
N HIS A 179 3.27 -13.26 -4.27
CA HIS A 179 2.42 -14.21 -3.53
C HIS A 179 2.05 -15.48 -4.32
N GLU A 180 2.95 -15.99 -5.16
CA GLU A 180 2.72 -17.12 -6.07
C GLU A 180 2.22 -18.38 -5.37
N ASN A 181 2.66 -18.64 -4.13
CA ASN A 181 2.18 -19.74 -3.30
C ASN A 181 0.67 -19.72 -3.00
N PHE A 182 0.01 -18.57 -3.22
CA PHE A 182 -1.41 -18.36 -2.92
C PHE A 182 -2.23 -18.03 -4.16
N LEU A 183 -1.65 -17.30 -5.11
CA LEU A 183 -2.39 -16.73 -6.24
C LEU A 183 -2.16 -17.49 -7.55
N GLY A 184 -1.21 -18.43 -7.56
CA GLY A 184 -0.80 -19.18 -8.75
C GLY A 184 0.56 -18.74 -9.30
N HIS A 185 1.06 -19.52 -10.26
CA HIS A 185 2.42 -19.38 -10.81
C HIS A 185 2.44 -18.76 -12.21
N SER A 186 1.32 -18.21 -12.67
CA SER A 186 1.18 -17.49 -13.94
C SER A 186 0.51 -16.14 -13.76
N LEU A 187 0.83 -15.19 -14.63
CA LEU A 187 0.14 -13.88 -14.65
C LEU A 187 -1.36 -14.05 -14.91
N HIS A 188 -1.76 -15.08 -15.64
CA HIS A 188 -3.16 -15.40 -15.88
C HIS A 188 -3.90 -15.74 -14.59
N GLU A 189 -3.33 -16.62 -13.76
CA GLU A 189 -3.93 -17.01 -12.47
C GLU A 189 -4.00 -15.82 -11.52
N ILE A 190 -2.88 -15.09 -11.37
CA ILE A 190 -2.81 -13.90 -10.50
C ILE A 190 -3.82 -12.84 -10.95
N ALA A 191 -3.93 -12.58 -12.26
CA ALA A 191 -4.87 -11.63 -12.83
C ALA A 191 -6.33 -12.09 -12.63
N THR A 192 -6.60 -13.39 -12.72
CA THR A 192 -7.94 -13.96 -12.50
C THR A 192 -8.40 -13.71 -11.05
N GLU A 193 -7.52 -13.95 -10.06
CA GLU A 193 -7.83 -13.66 -8.66
C GLU A 193 -8.08 -12.16 -8.43
N LYS A 194 -7.27 -11.28 -9.04
CA LYS A 194 -7.40 -9.83 -8.86
C LYS A 194 -8.61 -9.26 -9.59
N ALA A 195 -8.90 -9.73 -10.82
CA ALA A 195 -10.09 -9.35 -11.57
C ALA A 195 -11.40 -9.84 -10.91
N GLY A 196 -11.30 -10.70 -9.90
CA GLY A 196 -12.44 -11.14 -9.09
C GLY A 196 -13.12 -10.03 -8.28
N ILE A 197 -12.53 -8.84 -8.16
CA ILE A 197 -13.17 -7.67 -7.53
C ILE A 197 -14.14 -6.93 -8.46
N LEU A 198 -14.10 -7.18 -9.77
CA LEU A 198 -15.00 -6.54 -10.72
C LEU A 198 -16.45 -6.97 -10.45
N LYS A 199 -17.38 -6.01 -10.48
CA LYS A 199 -18.81 -6.22 -10.24
C LYS A 199 -19.62 -5.90 -11.48
N PRO A 200 -20.79 -6.53 -11.68
CA PRO A 200 -21.64 -6.25 -12.84
C PRO A 200 -21.95 -4.75 -12.98
N ASN A 201 -21.79 -4.23 -14.20
CA ASN A 201 -22.05 -2.84 -14.59
C ASN A 201 -21.28 -1.78 -13.77
N THR A 202 -20.28 -2.17 -13.00
CA THR A 202 -19.45 -1.23 -12.24
C THR A 202 -18.26 -0.76 -13.09
N PRO A 203 -18.01 0.56 -13.23
CA PRO A 203 -16.88 1.05 -14.00
C PRO A 203 -15.55 0.58 -13.40
N VAL A 204 -14.60 0.30 -14.28
CA VAL A 204 -13.25 -0.14 -13.91
C VAL A 204 -12.16 0.70 -14.55
N VAL A 205 -11.23 1.17 -13.71
CA VAL A 205 -9.96 1.77 -14.14
C VAL A 205 -8.90 0.67 -14.18
N VAL A 206 -8.21 0.55 -15.31
CA VAL A 206 -7.13 -0.43 -15.50
C VAL A 206 -5.84 0.35 -15.76
N ALA A 207 -4.89 0.27 -14.83
CA ALA A 207 -3.53 0.77 -15.03
C ALA A 207 -2.80 -0.03 -16.12
N PRO A 208 -1.65 0.42 -16.64
CA PRO A 208 -0.87 -0.35 -17.61
C PRO A 208 -0.60 -1.77 -17.11
N GLN A 209 -0.81 -2.77 -17.96
CA GLN A 209 -0.70 -4.19 -17.64
C GLN A 209 0.21 -4.91 -18.64
N LEU A 210 0.83 -5.99 -18.18
CA LEU A 210 1.42 -6.98 -19.06
C LEU A 210 0.31 -7.62 -19.92
N PRO A 211 0.60 -8.02 -21.20
CA PRO A 211 -0.42 -8.46 -22.16
C PRO A 211 -1.33 -9.57 -21.63
N GLU A 212 -0.77 -10.58 -20.96
CA GLU A 212 -1.50 -11.71 -20.41
C GLU A 212 -2.49 -11.29 -19.30
N ALA A 213 -2.04 -10.45 -18.36
CA ALA A 213 -2.90 -9.92 -17.29
C ALA A 213 -4.00 -9.01 -17.87
N ARG A 214 -3.66 -8.17 -18.85
CA ARG A 214 -4.61 -7.29 -19.53
C ARG A 214 -5.75 -8.07 -20.18
N GLU A 215 -5.43 -9.16 -20.90
CA GLU A 215 -6.43 -9.99 -21.56
C GLU A 215 -7.46 -10.54 -20.57
N VAL A 216 -7.00 -11.09 -19.44
CA VAL A 216 -7.86 -11.61 -18.36
C VAL A 216 -8.80 -10.54 -17.81
N ILE A 217 -8.24 -9.35 -17.50
CA ILE A 217 -9.02 -8.25 -16.92
C ILE A 217 -10.10 -7.77 -17.89
N LEU A 218 -9.72 -7.53 -19.16
CA LEU A 218 -10.64 -7.02 -20.17
C LEU A 218 -11.73 -8.03 -20.53
N LYS A 219 -11.39 -9.32 -20.60
CA LYS A 219 -12.36 -10.40 -20.80
C LYS A 219 -13.38 -10.39 -19.65
N ARG A 220 -12.92 -10.35 -18.40
CA ARG A 220 -13.79 -10.34 -17.24
C ARG A 220 -14.68 -9.09 -17.17
N ALA A 221 -14.11 -7.92 -17.48
CA ALA A 221 -14.86 -6.68 -17.54
C ALA A 221 -15.98 -6.71 -18.60
N LYS A 222 -15.68 -7.26 -19.76
CA LYS A 222 -16.67 -7.47 -20.84
C LYS A 222 -17.80 -8.41 -20.42
N GLU A 223 -17.47 -9.54 -19.79
CA GLU A 223 -18.47 -10.49 -19.27
C GLU A 223 -19.45 -9.83 -18.27
N LEU A 224 -18.95 -8.90 -17.47
CA LEU A 224 -19.71 -8.18 -16.44
C LEU A 224 -20.36 -6.89 -16.93
N GLY A 225 -20.18 -6.51 -18.21
CA GLY A 225 -20.72 -5.26 -18.75
C GLY A 225 -20.10 -3.99 -18.14
N CYS A 226 -18.86 -4.07 -17.66
CA CYS A 226 -18.16 -2.94 -17.05
C CYS A 226 -17.77 -1.89 -18.11
N GLN A 227 -17.93 -0.61 -17.80
CA GLN A 227 -17.25 0.47 -18.51
C GLN A 227 -15.76 0.43 -18.16
N VAL A 228 -14.88 0.24 -19.14
CA VAL A 228 -13.43 0.13 -18.93
C VAL A 228 -12.72 1.42 -19.32
N VAL A 229 -11.85 1.92 -18.42
CA VAL A 229 -10.91 3.01 -18.70
C VAL A 229 -9.49 2.49 -18.50
N GLU A 230 -8.81 2.13 -19.59
CA GLU A 230 -7.38 1.82 -19.58
C GLU A 230 -6.59 3.13 -19.57
N THR A 231 -5.81 3.39 -18.51
CA THR A 231 -5.19 4.71 -18.29
C THR A 231 -4.18 5.08 -19.37
N ASN A 232 -3.42 4.12 -19.90
CA ASN A 232 -2.45 4.32 -20.98
C ASN A 232 -3.10 4.47 -22.38
N VAL A 233 -4.38 4.16 -22.52
CA VAL A 233 -5.15 4.35 -23.76
C VAL A 233 -5.93 5.66 -23.70
N ALA A 234 -6.62 5.90 -22.57
CA ALA A 234 -7.50 7.05 -22.39
C ALA A 234 -6.75 8.35 -22.13
N TYR A 235 -5.48 8.28 -21.65
CA TYR A 235 -4.72 9.46 -21.26
C TYR A 235 -3.30 9.46 -21.83
N ARG A 236 -2.71 10.65 -21.96
CA ARG A 236 -1.29 10.89 -22.21
C ARG A 236 -0.68 11.63 -21.03
N ILE A 237 0.53 11.26 -20.65
CA ILE A 237 1.31 11.90 -19.59
C ILE A 237 2.44 12.67 -20.27
N HIS A 238 2.52 13.96 -20.01
CA HIS A 238 3.62 14.82 -20.44
C HIS A 238 4.36 15.30 -19.18
N GLU A 239 5.50 14.65 -18.89
CA GLU A 239 6.32 15.04 -17.75
C GLU A 239 6.89 16.45 -17.93
N LYS A 240 6.99 17.17 -16.81
CA LYS A 240 7.49 18.55 -16.75
C LYS A 240 8.60 18.65 -15.69
N PRO A 241 9.62 19.49 -15.91
CA PRO A 241 10.54 19.81 -14.84
C PRO A 241 9.80 20.53 -13.70
N LEU A 242 10.13 20.20 -12.46
CA LEU A 242 9.63 20.96 -11.31
C LEU A 242 10.02 22.43 -11.44
N SER A 243 9.14 23.34 -11.06
CA SER A 243 9.43 24.76 -10.97
C SER A 243 10.54 25.03 -9.93
N ALA A 244 11.19 26.19 -10.04
CA ALA A 244 12.26 26.58 -9.10
C ALA A 244 11.77 26.65 -7.64
N SER A 245 10.50 27.03 -7.41
CA SER A 245 9.88 27.03 -6.09
C SER A 245 9.63 25.63 -5.55
N GLN A 246 9.14 24.72 -6.39
CA GLN A 246 8.92 23.31 -6.02
C GLN A 246 10.22 22.60 -5.65
N ARG A 247 11.31 22.81 -6.41
CA ARG A 247 12.63 22.20 -6.11
C ARG A 247 13.24 22.66 -4.78
N LYS A 248 12.83 23.81 -4.26
CA LYS A 248 13.30 24.36 -2.97
C LYS A 248 12.41 23.97 -1.80
N SER A 249 11.28 23.35 -2.05
CA SER A 249 10.34 22.96 -1.01
C SER A 249 10.66 21.54 -0.53
N ASP A 250 10.76 21.35 0.78
CA ASP A 250 10.90 20.02 1.40
C ASP A 250 9.69 19.10 1.13
N SER A 251 8.57 19.67 0.64
CA SER A 251 7.39 18.92 0.22
C SER A 251 7.58 18.12 -1.06
N PHE A 252 8.66 18.38 -1.81
CA PHE A 252 8.97 17.69 -3.06
C PHE A 252 10.37 17.07 -2.99
N PRO A 253 10.50 15.83 -2.48
CA PRO A 253 11.78 15.13 -2.41
C PRO A 253 12.39 14.93 -3.81
N ALA A 254 13.70 14.66 -3.87
CA ALA A 254 14.36 14.34 -5.12
C ALA A 254 13.62 13.21 -5.85
N GLY A 255 13.49 13.33 -7.17
CA GLY A 255 12.75 12.38 -8.00
C GLY A 255 11.23 12.53 -7.97
N THR A 256 10.69 13.59 -7.37
CA THR A 256 9.30 14.00 -7.61
C THR A 256 9.14 14.45 -9.06
N VAL A 257 8.09 14.00 -9.72
CA VAL A 257 7.82 14.26 -11.14
C VAL A 257 6.52 15.04 -11.26
N ALA A 258 6.59 16.27 -11.82
CA ALA A 258 5.41 16.99 -12.26
C ALA A 258 5.01 16.54 -13.66
N ALA A 259 3.71 16.52 -13.95
CA ALA A 259 3.21 16.12 -15.26
C ALA A 259 1.93 16.86 -15.65
N THR A 260 1.66 16.93 -16.96
CA THR A 260 0.32 17.20 -17.49
C THR A 260 -0.31 15.88 -17.89
N ILE A 261 -1.48 15.59 -17.33
CA ILE A 261 -2.37 14.52 -17.79
C ILE A 261 -3.30 15.13 -18.85
N GLN A 262 -3.36 14.52 -20.02
CA GLN A 262 -4.25 14.93 -21.11
C GLN A 262 -5.16 13.77 -21.49
N GLU A 263 -6.47 13.98 -21.55
CA GLU A 263 -7.41 12.99 -22.05
C GLU A 263 -7.37 12.93 -23.58
N VAL A 264 -7.26 11.73 -24.14
CA VAL A 264 -7.09 11.54 -25.60
C VAL A 264 -8.36 11.90 -26.36
N SER A 265 -9.53 11.67 -25.79
CA SER A 265 -10.85 11.84 -26.45
C SER A 265 -11.42 13.26 -26.31
N SER A 266 -10.77 14.13 -25.55
CA SER A 266 -11.27 15.50 -25.31
C SER A 266 -10.11 16.52 -25.22
N ALA A 267 -10.46 17.81 -25.07
CA ALA A 267 -9.49 18.87 -24.82
C ALA A 267 -9.11 18.99 -23.33
N TRP A 268 -9.62 18.10 -22.46
CA TRP A 268 -9.35 18.19 -21.03
C TRP A 268 -7.89 17.84 -20.71
N SER A 269 -7.28 18.65 -19.89
CA SER A 269 -5.94 18.42 -19.35
C SER A 269 -5.82 18.93 -17.93
N LEU A 270 -4.94 18.31 -17.15
CA LEU A 270 -4.70 18.63 -15.75
C LEU A 270 -3.20 18.59 -15.45
N ASP A 271 -2.69 19.69 -14.88
CA ASP A 271 -1.33 19.72 -14.33
C ASP A 271 -1.33 19.12 -12.93
N ILE A 272 -0.45 18.14 -12.69
CA ILE A 272 -0.27 17.48 -11.41
C ILE A 272 1.18 17.55 -10.94
N SER A 273 1.36 17.59 -9.63
CA SER A 273 2.66 17.49 -8.96
C SER A 273 2.47 16.54 -7.76
N PRO A 274 2.57 15.22 -7.95
CA PRO A 274 2.46 14.28 -6.86
C PRO A 274 3.46 14.57 -5.74
N SER A 275 3.03 14.53 -4.50
CA SER A 275 3.90 14.68 -3.32
C SER A 275 4.79 13.44 -3.09
N LEU A 276 4.41 12.30 -3.67
CA LEU A 276 5.18 11.06 -3.60
C LEU A 276 6.21 11.01 -4.73
N ALA A 277 7.45 10.64 -4.40
CA ALA A 277 8.54 10.54 -5.35
C ALA A 277 8.47 9.29 -6.24
N GLY A 278 9.07 9.35 -7.43
CA GLY A 278 9.16 8.27 -8.40
C GLY A 278 8.16 8.40 -9.56
N HIS A 279 8.60 8.05 -10.79
CA HIS A 279 7.78 8.11 -12.00
C HIS A 279 6.50 7.25 -11.90
N PHE A 280 6.59 6.09 -11.24
CA PHE A 280 5.45 5.21 -11.02
C PHE A 280 4.34 5.86 -10.19
N GLN A 281 4.63 6.89 -9.39
CA GLN A 281 3.61 7.61 -8.64
C GLN A 281 2.74 8.50 -9.53
N VAL A 282 3.25 8.95 -10.68
CA VAL A 282 2.42 9.65 -11.69
C VAL A 282 1.37 8.70 -12.26
N GLN A 283 1.72 7.43 -12.51
CA GLN A 283 0.77 6.41 -12.97
C GLN A 283 -0.27 6.06 -11.89
N ASN A 284 0.16 5.95 -10.63
CA ASN A 284 -0.76 5.71 -9.52
C ASN A 284 -1.73 6.90 -9.35
N ALA A 285 -1.23 8.14 -9.45
CA ALA A 285 -2.04 9.35 -9.41
C ALA A 285 -3.01 9.42 -10.59
N LEU A 286 -2.57 9.06 -11.82
CA LEU A 286 -3.45 8.99 -12.99
C LEU A 286 -4.60 7.99 -12.79
N SER A 287 -4.32 6.83 -12.19
CA SER A 287 -5.37 5.84 -11.90
C SER A 287 -6.41 6.40 -10.91
N ALA A 288 -5.98 7.15 -9.90
CA ALA A 288 -6.87 7.82 -8.97
C ALA A 288 -7.67 8.95 -9.64
N VAL A 289 -7.05 9.75 -10.52
CA VAL A 289 -7.74 10.79 -11.32
C VAL A 289 -8.79 10.16 -12.22
N ALA A 290 -8.47 9.09 -12.94
CA ALA A 290 -9.41 8.40 -13.82
C ALA A 290 -10.62 7.88 -13.04
N ALA A 291 -10.39 7.30 -11.84
CA ALA A 291 -11.48 6.86 -10.97
C ALA A 291 -12.34 8.02 -10.46
N ALA A 292 -11.73 9.12 -10.01
CA ALA A 292 -12.46 10.31 -9.56
C ALA A 292 -13.30 10.94 -10.68
N ARG A 293 -12.80 10.94 -11.92
CA ARG A 293 -13.55 11.41 -13.09
C ARG A 293 -14.73 10.51 -13.44
N LEU A 294 -14.57 9.17 -13.35
CA LEU A 294 -15.69 8.24 -13.50
C LEU A 294 -16.76 8.46 -12.42
N LEU A 295 -16.36 8.64 -11.18
CA LEU A 295 -17.27 8.97 -10.07
C LEU A 295 -17.97 10.31 -10.30
N SER A 296 -17.25 11.31 -10.84
CA SER A 296 -17.83 12.61 -11.17
C SER A 296 -18.90 12.52 -12.27
N ALA A 297 -18.65 11.71 -13.30
CA ALA A 297 -19.66 11.41 -14.32
C ALA A 297 -20.88 10.68 -13.75
N GLY A 298 -20.71 9.91 -12.68
CA GLY A 298 -21.75 9.25 -11.91
C GLY A 298 -22.47 10.16 -10.89
N GLY A 299 -22.15 11.47 -10.83
CA GLY A 299 -22.82 12.45 -9.97
C GLY A 299 -22.07 12.87 -8.71
N LEU A 300 -20.89 12.31 -8.44
CA LEU A 300 -20.05 12.70 -7.31
C LEU A 300 -19.04 13.77 -7.78
N HIS A 301 -19.41 15.04 -7.67
CA HIS A 301 -18.66 16.14 -8.26
C HIS A 301 -17.23 16.30 -7.68
N THR A 302 -16.22 16.19 -8.57
CA THR A 302 -14.83 16.55 -8.29
C THR A 302 -14.39 17.64 -9.25
N THR A 303 -13.78 18.72 -8.73
CA THR A 303 -13.22 19.80 -9.57
C THR A 303 -11.77 19.50 -9.91
N ASP A 304 -11.24 20.12 -11.00
CA ASP A 304 -9.81 20.00 -11.35
C ASP A 304 -8.89 20.47 -10.21
N ASN A 305 -9.32 21.49 -9.45
CA ASN A 305 -8.59 21.93 -8.27
C ASN A 305 -8.56 20.86 -7.18
N ALA A 306 -9.65 20.15 -6.94
CA ALA A 306 -9.68 19.04 -5.97
C ALA A 306 -8.78 17.88 -6.42
N LEU A 307 -8.75 17.56 -7.74
CA LEU A 307 -7.85 16.57 -8.32
C LEU A 307 -6.39 16.95 -8.09
N ALA A 308 -5.97 18.16 -8.51
CA ALA A 308 -4.59 18.62 -8.38
C ALA A 308 -4.16 18.77 -6.92
N SER A 309 -5.01 19.37 -6.07
CA SER A 309 -4.73 19.57 -4.65
C SER A 309 -4.67 18.24 -3.89
N GLY A 310 -5.58 17.30 -4.18
CA GLY A 310 -5.57 15.97 -3.59
C GLY A 310 -4.27 15.24 -3.86
N ILE A 311 -3.78 15.28 -5.10
CA ILE A 311 -2.53 14.63 -5.51
C ILE A 311 -1.32 15.28 -4.81
N SER A 312 -1.24 16.61 -4.78
CA SER A 312 -0.09 17.32 -4.22
C SER A 312 -0.02 17.30 -2.69
N ASN A 313 -1.13 17.00 -2.01
CA ASN A 313 -1.21 16.91 -0.55
C ASN A 313 -1.37 15.47 -0.02
N THR A 314 -1.16 14.47 -0.86
CA THR A 314 -1.20 13.07 -0.41
C THR A 314 0.01 12.75 0.46
N VAL A 315 -0.23 12.13 1.62
CA VAL A 315 0.81 11.64 2.52
C VAL A 315 0.71 10.12 2.59
N TRP A 316 1.77 9.43 2.14
CA TRP A 316 1.79 7.96 2.15
C TRP A 316 3.18 7.43 2.56
N PRO A 317 3.41 7.22 3.86
CA PRO A 317 4.72 6.82 4.39
C PRO A 317 5.25 5.51 3.81
N GLY A 318 6.58 5.36 3.77
CA GLY A 318 7.26 4.15 3.32
C GLY A 318 7.19 3.92 1.79
N ARG A 319 6.96 4.97 1.01
CA ARG A 319 7.02 4.98 -0.46
C ARG A 319 7.94 6.10 -0.92
N LEU A 320 9.23 5.79 -1.06
CA LEU A 320 10.31 6.76 -1.26
C LEU A 320 10.19 7.94 -0.28
N GLU A 321 9.81 7.62 0.98
CA GLU A 321 9.66 8.61 2.05
C GLU A 321 11.02 9.16 2.45
N LYS A 322 11.24 10.44 2.20
CA LYS A 322 12.47 11.13 2.63
C LYS A 322 12.35 11.55 4.09
N LEU A 323 13.25 11.07 4.94
CA LEU A 323 13.28 11.39 6.37
C LEU A 323 14.23 12.53 6.72
N GLN A 324 15.33 12.65 5.99
CA GLN A 324 16.32 13.73 6.18
C GLN A 324 17.08 14.03 4.89
N SER A 325 17.79 15.17 4.90
CA SER A 325 18.81 15.57 3.94
C SER A 325 20.19 15.61 4.64
N HIS A 326 21.25 15.32 3.90
CA HIS A 326 22.64 15.38 4.37
C HIS A 326 22.96 14.44 5.56
N PRO A 327 23.18 13.12 5.31
CA PRO A 327 22.92 12.40 4.06
C PRO A 327 21.43 12.27 3.77
N ASP A 328 21.08 12.14 2.48
CA ASP A 328 19.70 11.86 2.11
C ASP A 328 19.30 10.49 2.61
N LEU A 329 18.19 10.39 3.37
CA LEU A 329 17.67 9.15 3.92
C LEU A 329 16.26 8.87 3.39
N TYR A 330 16.11 7.74 2.70
CA TYR A 330 14.84 7.31 2.12
C TYR A 330 14.39 5.96 2.68
N LEU A 331 13.07 5.84 2.89
CA LEU A 331 12.41 4.58 3.22
C LEU A 331 11.51 4.16 2.06
N ASP A 332 11.66 2.92 1.59
CA ASP A 332 10.81 2.37 0.52
C ASP A 332 10.41 0.92 0.78
N GLY A 333 9.13 0.62 0.57
CA GLY A 333 8.58 -0.71 0.78
C GLY A 333 8.81 -1.71 -0.36
N ALA A 334 9.72 -1.46 -1.30
CA ALA A 334 10.04 -2.39 -2.38
C ALA A 334 10.51 -3.75 -1.81
N HIS A 335 9.84 -4.84 -2.21
CA HIS A 335 10.05 -6.18 -1.68
C HIS A 335 9.75 -7.30 -2.68
N ASN A 336 9.42 -6.96 -3.92
CA ASN A 336 9.22 -7.88 -5.04
C ASN A 336 9.96 -7.37 -6.28
N PRO A 337 10.20 -8.22 -7.31
CA PRO A 337 11.01 -7.84 -8.47
C PRO A 337 10.52 -6.61 -9.21
N ALA A 338 9.20 -6.45 -9.39
CA ALA A 338 8.63 -5.29 -10.05
C ALA A 338 8.88 -3.98 -9.29
N ALA A 339 8.69 -3.98 -7.96
CA ALA A 339 8.98 -2.82 -7.14
C ALA A 339 10.50 -2.52 -7.08
N ALA A 340 11.34 -3.57 -7.11
CA ALA A 340 12.79 -3.41 -7.17
C ALA A 340 13.24 -2.75 -8.49
N ARG A 341 12.63 -3.08 -9.62
CA ARG A 341 12.92 -2.42 -10.92
C ARG A 341 12.60 -0.92 -10.86
N GLU A 342 11.45 -0.55 -10.29
CA GLU A 342 11.07 0.85 -10.14
C GLU A 342 12.02 1.62 -9.19
N LEU A 343 12.40 1.02 -8.07
CA LEU A 343 13.37 1.60 -7.15
C LEU A 343 14.75 1.70 -7.81
N ALA A 344 15.18 0.70 -8.56
CA ALA A 344 16.44 0.72 -9.30
C ALA A 344 16.47 1.85 -10.34
N ALA A 345 15.39 2.04 -11.10
CA ALA A 345 15.27 3.14 -12.04
C ALA A 345 15.37 4.50 -11.33
N PHE A 346 14.71 4.64 -10.17
CA PHE A 346 14.80 5.84 -9.35
C PHE A 346 16.23 6.11 -8.86
N LEU A 347 16.95 5.10 -8.36
CA LEU A 347 18.34 5.19 -7.92
C LEU A 347 19.25 5.62 -9.08
N ALA A 348 19.14 4.95 -10.23
CA ALA A 348 19.96 5.24 -11.39
C ALA A 348 19.74 6.66 -11.94
N GLN A 349 18.53 7.17 -11.91
CA GLN A 349 18.20 8.51 -12.42
C GLN A 349 18.61 9.63 -11.49
N ASN A 350 18.51 9.43 -10.17
CA ASN A 350 18.64 10.53 -9.21
C ASN A 350 19.92 10.47 -8.38
N PHE A 351 20.59 9.30 -8.28
CA PHE A 351 21.71 9.07 -7.37
C PHE A 351 22.93 8.40 -8.00
N ALA A 352 23.02 8.29 -9.34
CA ALA A 352 24.08 7.59 -10.06
C ALA A 352 25.52 8.11 -9.74
N SER A 353 25.65 9.38 -9.36
CA SER A 353 26.94 10.02 -9.05
C SER A 353 27.27 10.05 -7.55
N ARG A 354 26.42 9.45 -6.70
CA ARG A 354 26.54 9.46 -5.23
C ARG A 354 26.89 8.09 -4.71
N LYS A 355 27.57 8.03 -3.56
CA LYS A 355 27.69 6.80 -2.79
C LYS A 355 26.30 6.43 -2.22
N ILE A 356 25.86 5.19 -2.49
CA ILE A 356 24.58 4.67 -2.02
C ILE A 356 24.84 3.61 -0.97
N TRP A 357 24.26 3.81 0.21
CA TRP A 357 24.11 2.84 1.27
C TRP A 357 22.73 2.19 1.19
N LEU A 358 22.67 0.88 1.16
CA LEU A 358 21.41 0.13 1.11
C LEU A 358 21.29 -0.73 2.37
N ILE A 359 20.33 -0.42 3.24
CA ILE A 359 19.95 -1.27 4.38
C ILE A 359 18.84 -2.19 3.90
N TYR A 360 19.11 -3.50 3.86
CA TYR A 360 18.23 -4.48 3.25
C TYR A 360 17.85 -5.59 4.22
N GLY A 361 16.54 -5.86 4.34
CA GLY A 361 16.00 -6.97 5.11
C GLY A 361 14.71 -7.48 4.52
N ALA A 362 14.60 -8.80 4.31
CA ALA A 362 13.51 -9.41 3.56
C ALA A 362 12.80 -10.52 4.34
N LEU A 363 11.64 -10.95 3.81
CA LEU A 363 10.82 -12.04 4.33
C LEU A 363 10.99 -13.30 3.48
N ARG A 364 10.76 -14.47 4.08
CA ARG A 364 10.97 -15.80 3.49
C ARG A 364 10.12 -16.11 2.27
N ASP A 365 9.01 -15.40 2.08
CA ASP A 365 8.08 -15.60 0.97
C ASP A 365 8.38 -14.68 -0.24
N LYS A 366 9.53 -14.05 -0.29
CA LYS A 366 9.91 -13.09 -1.34
C LYS A 366 11.08 -13.60 -2.19
N SER A 367 11.10 -13.18 -3.47
CA SER A 367 12.13 -13.52 -4.46
C SER A 367 13.39 -12.66 -4.22
N VAL A 368 14.14 -12.96 -3.14
CA VAL A 368 15.27 -12.15 -2.67
C VAL A 368 16.33 -11.99 -3.75
N ASP A 369 16.69 -13.06 -4.45
CA ASP A 369 17.74 -13.06 -5.46
C ASP A 369 17.41 -12.12 -6.63
N GLU A 370 16.18 -12.16 -7.13
CA GLU A 370 15.73 -11.27 -8.21
C GLU A 370 15.70 -9.80 -7.78
N VAL A 371 15.23 -9.52 -6.56
CA VAL A 371 15.23 -8.16 -5.98
C VAL A 371 16.65 -7.63 -5.85
N ALA A 372 17.56 -8.45 -5.34
CA ALA A 372 18.99 -8.14 -5.17
C ALA A 372 19.68 -7.85 -6.51
N GLY A 373 19.40 -8.65 -7.54
CA GLY A 373 19.93 -8.45 -8.89
C GLY A 373 19.61 -7.07 -9.49
N TRP A 374 18.47 -6.47 -9.12
CA TRP A 374 18.12 -5.11 -9.53
C TRP A 374 18.77 -4.02 -8.69
N LEU A 375 18.85 -4.18 -7.37
CA LEU A 375 19.18 -3.09 -6.44
C LEU A 375 20.67 -3.08 -6.07
N PHE A 376 21.28 -4.24 -5.78
CA PHE A 376 22.63 -4.29 -5.17
C PHE A 376 23.74 -3.82 -6.09
N PRO A 377 23.68 -4.02 -7.43
CA PRO A 377 24.70 -3.45 -8.33
C PRO A 377 24.76 -1.93 -8.33
N LEU A 378 23.67 -1.24 -7.91
CA LEU A 378 23.60 0.21 -7.82
C LEU A 378 24.09 0.73 -6.47
N ALA A 379 24.09 -0.09 -5.43
CA ALA A 379 24.58 0.28 -4.11
C ALA A 379 26.11 0.20 -4.04
N THR A 380 26.73 1.13 -3.34
CA THR A 380 28.15 1.07 -3.00
C THR A 380 28.36 0.14 -1.82
N GLU A 381 27.50 0.22 -0.83
CA GLU A 381 27.51 -0.59 0.39
C GLU A 381 26.12 -1.20 0.62
N VAL A 382 26.04 -2.49 0.91
CA VAL A 382 24.82 -3.19 1.30
C VAL A 382 24.95 -3.69 2.73
N VAL A 383 24.02 -3.31 3.60
CA VAL A 383 23.98 -3.79 4.99
C VAL A 383 22.77 -4.72 5.14
N PHE A 384 23.05 -6.01 5.30
CA PHE A 384 22.03 -7.03 5.57
C PHE A 384 21.57 -6.97 7.02
N THR A 385 20.25 -6.96 7.23
CA THR A 385 19.66 -6.91 8.57
C THR A 385 18.35 -7.68 8.67
N GLU A 386 17.79 -7.80 9.86
CA GLU A 386 16.59 -8.59 10.14
C GLU A 386 15.43 -7.70 10.61
N PRO A 387 14.31 -7.63 9.88
CA PRO A 387 13.09 -7.01 10.43
C PRO A 387 12.56 -7.83 11.62
N ARG A 388 12.04 -7.17 12.65
CA ARG A 388 11.48 -7.82 13.86
C ARG A 388 10.16 -8.55 13.57
N THR A 389 10.25 -9.66 12.85
CA THR A 389 9.10 -10.53 12.56
C THR A 389 9.56 -11.99 12.45
N PRO A 390 8.75 -12.98 12.88
CA PRO A 390 9.09 -14.41 12.72
C PRO A 390 9.26 -14.86 11.27
N ARG A 391 8.80 -14.07 10.30
CA ARG A 391 8.92 -14.33 8.87
C ARG A 391 10.23 -13.83 8.27
N ALA A 392 11.06 -13.14 9.04
CA ALA A 392 12.33 -12.61 8.54
C ALA A 392 13.28 -13.73 8.08
N ILE A 393 14.02 -13.45 7.02
CA ILE A 393 15.22 -14.18 6.67
C ILE A 393 16.34 -13.61 7.55
N SER A 394 17.22 -14.47 8.11
CA SER A 394 18.35 -13.98 8.87
C SER A 394 19.33 -13.19 7.98
N ALA A 395 20.01 -12.21 8.57
CA ALA A 395 20.94 -11.36 7.84
C ALA A 395 22.09 -12.18 7.19
N SER A 396 22.55 -13.24 7.87
CA SER A 396 23.52 -14.18 7.31
C SER A 396 22.99 -14.97 6.11
N GLN A 397 21.73 -15.46 6.19
CA GLN A 397 21.10 -16.14 5.06
C GLN A 397 20.87 -15.19 3.87
N LEU A 398 20.53 -13.91 4.11
CA LEU A 398 20.44 -12.91 3.05
C LEU A 398 21.79 -12.71 2.34
N ALA A 399 22.90 -12.64 3.10
CA ALA A 399 24.22 -12.54 2.55
C ALA A 399 24.61 -13.78 1.71
N GLU A 400 24.22 -14.98 2.14
CA GLU A 400 24.45 -16.22 1.38
C GLU A 400 23.63 -16.25 0.09
N ILE A 401 22.34 -15.85 0.12
CA ILE A 401 21.44 -15.90 -1.04
C ILE A 401 21.82 -14.85 -2.08
N ALA A 402 22.15 -13.63 -1.66
CA ALA A 402 22.17 -12.48 -2.54
C ALA A 402 23.43 -11.60 -2.43
N GLY A 403 24.34 -11.90 -1.50
CA GLY A 403 25.54 -11.10 -1.27
C GLY A 403 26.46 -10.99 -2.48
N TYR A 404 26.45 -11.95 -3.38
CA TYR A 404 27.25 -11.95 -4.61
C TYR A 404 26.85 -10.88 -5.64
N HIS A 405 25.64 -10.30 -5.51
CA HIS A 405 25.22 -9.15 -6.31
C HIS A 405 25.81 -7.82 -5.79
N ALA A 406 26.23 -7.77 -4.52
CA ALA A 406 26.75 -6.55 -3.91
C ALA A 406 28.24 -6.37 -4.19
N ARG A 407 28.70 -5.12 -4.34
CA ARG A 407 30.14 -4.79 -4.44
C ARG A 407 30.83 -4.93 -3.10
N HIS A 408 30.21 -4.37 -2.07
CA HIS A 408 30.61 -4.49 -0.67
C HIS A 408 29.36 -4.76 0.16
N SER A 409 29.49 -5.65 1.14
CA SER A 409 28.37 -5.95 2.03
C SER A 409 28.83 -6.26 3.45
N GLU A 410 28.00 -5.88 4.40
CA GLU A 410 28.13 -6.17 5.83
C GLU A 410 26.86 -6.85 6.33
N THR A 411 27.00 -7.59 7.44
CA THR A 411 25.89 -8.28 8.09
C THR A 411 25.74 -7.79 9.52
N ILE A 412 24.67 -7.07 9.81
CA ILE A 412 24.33 -6.56 11.13
C ILE A 412 22.89 -6.97 11.44
N PRO A 413 22.67 -8.04 12.23
CA PRO A 413 21.34 -8.63 12.43
C PRO A 413 20.31 -7.67 13.02
N ASP A 414 20.69 -6.88 14.04
CA ASP A 414 19.78 -5.90 14.63
C ASP A 414 19.61 -4.68 13.71
N ALA A 415 18.38 -4.43 13.27
CA ALA A 415 18.08 -3.39 12.30
C ALA A 415 18.36 -1.97 12.82
N GLU A 416 18.20 -1.72 14.10
CA GLU A 416 18.47 -0.41 14.70
C GLU A 416 19.99 -0.15 14.79
N GLN A 417 20.77 -1.19 15.13
CA GLN A 417 22.24 -1.12 15.09
C GLN A 417 22.75 -0.95 13.66
N ALA A 418 22.20 -1.67 12.68
CA ALA A 418 22.51 -1.50 11.27
C ALA A 418 22.26 -0.08 10.78
N PHE A 419 21.13 0.48 11.18
CA PHE A 419 20.75 1.85 10.86
C PHE A 419 21.69 2.89 11.48
N ASP A 420 22.03 2.74 12.76
CA ASP A 420 22.98 3.64 13.45
C ASP A 420 24.38 3.53 12.88
N HIS A 421 24.83 2.30 12.52
CA HIS A 421 26.10 2.06 11.86
C HIS A 421 26.19 2.83 10.54
N VAL A 422 25.18 2.71 9.69
CA VAL A 422 25.16 3.42 8.40
C VAL A 422 25.13 4.94 8.61
N LEU A 423 24.31 5.45 9.53
CA LEU A 423 24.25 6.88 9.82
C LEU A 423 25.58 7.45 10.34
N ALA A 424 26.36 6.66 11.10
CA ALA A 424 27.67 7.07 11.63
C ALA A 424 28.77 7.08 10.58
N ASN A 425 28.64 6.29 9.49
CA ASN A 425 29.69 6.12 8.47
C ASN A 425 29.37 6.86 7.15
N ALA A 426 28.09 7.19 6.90
CA ALA A 426 27.68 7.92 5.71
C ALA A 426 28.12 9.39 5.78
N GLN A 427 28.61 9.91 4.65
CA GLN A 427 28.97 11.32 4.50
C GLN A 427 27.75 12.15 4.13
N PRO A 428 27.76 13.48 4.34
CA PRO A 428 26.62 14.36 4.00
C PRO A 428 26.16 14.24 2.54
N GLU A 429 27.05 13.93 1.62
CA GLU A 429 26.79 13.79 0.18
C GLU A 429 26.23 12.42 -0.20
N ASP A 430 26.29 11.44 0.70
CA ASP A 430 25.83 10.08 0.46
C ASP A 430 24.29 10.02 0.47
N ALA A 431 23.77 8.91 -0.04
CA ALA A 431 22.34 8.59 0.02
C ALA A 431 22.14 7.23 0.71
N ILE A 432 21.18 7.17 1.62
CA ILE A 432 20.84 5.98 2.38
C ILE A 432 19.43 5.54 2.00
N PHE A 433 19.27 4.27 1.64
CA PHE A 433 17.99 3.67 1.32
C PHE A 433 17.73 2.46 2.22
N VAL A 434 16.53 2.39 2.79
CA VAL A 434 16.04 1.24 3.55
C VAL A 434 14.94 0.57 2.73
N CYS A 435 15.10 -0.73 2.41
CA CYS A 435 14.08 -1.46 1.64
C CYS A 435 14.12 -2.98 1.89
N GLY A 436 13.32 -3.73 1.12
CA GLY A 436 13.19 -5.19 1.15
C GLY A 436 12.00 -5.69 1.97
N SER A 437 11.47 -4.88 2.88
CA SER A 437 10.27 -5.24 3.64
C SER A 437 9.58 -4.01 4.25
N LEU A 438 8.25 -3.96 4.18
CA LEU A 438 7.46 -2.96 4.92
C LEU A 438 7.64 -3.06 6.44
N TYR A 439 7.93 -4.24 6.97
CA TYR A 439 8.20 -4.42 8.41
C TYR A 439 9.52 -3.76 8.81
N LEU A 440 10.57 -3.88 7.99
CA LEU A 440 11.84 -3.19 8.23
C LEU A 440 11.65 -1.67 8.15
N VAL A 441 10.97 -1.22 7.11
CA VAL A 441 10.65 0.21 6.91
C VAL A 441 9.89 0.78 8.09
N GLY A 442 8.83 0.10 8.55
CA GLY A 442 8.03 0.53 9.70
C GLY A 442 8.84 0.57 10.99
N GLN A 443 9.66 -0.47 11.26
CA GLN A 443 10.53 -0.54 12.43
C GLN A 443 11.51 0.64 12.45
N LEU A 444 12.24 0.88 11.37
CA LEU A 444 13.26 1.92 11.31
C LEU A 444 12.66 3.32 11.26
N ARG A 445 11.47 3.47 10.67
CA ARG A 445 10.70 4.72 10.72
C ARG A 445 10.30 5.09 12.15
N ALA A 446 9.78 4.13 12.92
CA ALA A 446 9.44 4.33 14.32
C ALA A 446 10.69 4.65 15.17
N TYR A 447 11.79 3.92 14.94
CA TYR A 447 13.07 4.17 15.59
C TYR A 447 13.59 5.59 15.32
N TRP A 448 13.58 6.03 14.05
CA TRP A 448 13.98 7.39 13.65
C TRP A 448 13.16 8.47 14.34
N LYS A 449 11.84 8.33 14.36
CA LYS A 449 10.95 9.29 15.04
C LYS A 449 11.23 9.39 16.54
N ASN A 450 11.48 8.27 17.20
CA ASN A 450 11.81 8.25 18.63
C ASN A 450 13.16 8.93 18.89
N ARG A 451 14.16 8.66 18.06
CA ARG A 451 15.48 9.31 18.12
C ARG A 451 15.38 10.82 17.96
N ALA A 452 14.60 11.30 16.99
CA ALA A 452 14.36 12.73 16.78
C ALA A 452 13.67 13.41 17.98
N ARG A 453 12.71 12.70 18.63
CA ARG A 453 12.05 13.19 19.86
C ARG A 453 13.01 13.32 21.03
N VAL A 454 13.88 12.32 21.23
CA VAL A 454 14.89 12.35 22.30
C VAL A 454 15.90 13.48 22.07
N ALA A 455 16.35 13.66 20.84
CA ALA A 455 17.26 14.74 20.46
C ALA A 455 16.64 16.14 20.65
N ALA A 456 15.34 16.31 20.37
CA ALA A 456 14.60 17.55 20.55
C ALA A 456 14.26 17.86 22.03
N ASN A 457 14.29 16.85 22.91
CA ASN A 457 13.91 16.99 24.31
C ASN A 457 14.88 16.24 25.25
N PRO A 458 16.16 16.70 25.39
CA PRO A 458 17.21 15.97 26.10
C PRO A 458 17.01 15.89 27.63
N LYS A 459 15.86 16.34 28.18
CA LYS A 459 15.56 16.36 29.61
C LYS A 459 14.49 15.35 30.08
N THR A 460 14.05 14.44 29.22
CA THR A 460 13.12 13.37 29.63
C THR A 460 13.86 12.04 29.62
N PRO A 461 14.12 11.40 30.81
CA PRO A 461 14.72 10.07 30.90
C PRO A 461 13.78 8.99 30.36
#